data_33889316fe6f3a38707776784fe7edd0
#
_entry.id   33889316fe6f3a38707776784fe7edd0
#
_cell.length_a   1.000
_cell.length_b   1.000
_cell.length_c   1.000
_cell.angle_alpha   90.00
_cell.angle_beta   90.00
_cell.angle_gamma   90.00
#
_symmetry.space_group_name_H-M   'P 1'
#
loop_
_entity.id
_entity.type
_entity.pdbx_description
1 polymer ?
#
loop_
_entity_poly.entity_id
_entity_poly.type
_entity_poly.pdbx_seq_one_letter_code
_entity_poly.pdbx_strand_id
1 'polypeptide(L)'
;MKKYNFNAGPSMLPREVIEKTAQQCLDFNGSGLSLMEISHRAKDFQPVVDEAVALTKELLDIPEGYSVIFLGGGASLEFCMIPYNFLIKKAAYLNTGVWAKKAMKEAKLFGEVVEVASSADANYTFIPKDWSVPADADYLHITTNNTIYGTEIRKDLDVNVPLIADMSSDFMSRPVDVSKYDAIYAGAQKNLSMAGVTIVILKDEKLGKAPREIPTMLDYRTHVDKGSMFNTPPVVPIYCALENLRWIKAQGGLEAMDKLAKQRAEIVYGEIDRNKFFVGTAKEEDRSLMNLCFVMADEYKELEKDFLDFAVSKGMVGVKGHRSVGGFRASCYNAQTIEGCNALVACMKEFESNH
;
A
#
# COMPACT_ATOMS: atom_id res chain seq x y z
N MET A 1 -14.37 25.81 -5.81
CA MET A 1 -14.07 24.74 -6.79
C MET A 1 -13.92 23.43 -6.04
N LYS A 2 -14.59 22.37 -6.48
CA LYS A 2 -14.43 21.01 -5.93
C LYS A 2 -13.01 20.51 -6.19
N LYS A 3 -12.40 19.87 -5.20
CA LYS A 3 -11.07 19.25 -5.34
C LYS A 3 -11.22 17.74 -5.48
N TYR A 4 -10.44 17.15 -6.36
CA TYR A 4 -10.33 15.71 -6.57
C TYR A 4 -8.92 15.28 -6.24
N ASN A 5 -8.78 14.44 -5.20
CA ASN A 5 -7.48 14.07 -4.63
C ASN A 5 -6.97 12.76 -5.24
N PHE A 6 -5.84 12.82 -5.94
CA PHE A 6 -5.12 11.69 -6.53
C PHE A 6 -3.74 11.47 -5.91
N ASN A 7 -3.50 11.99 -4.70
CA ASN A 7 -2.22 11.83 -4.01
C ASN A 7 -1.92 10.35 -3.75
N ALA A 8 -0.65 9.98 -3.90
CA ALA A 8 -0.19 8.60 -3.74
C ALA A 8 0.08 8.16 -2.29
N GLY A 9 0.11 9.12 -1.37
CA GLY A 9 0.31 8.86 0.07
C GLY A 9 1.04 10.01 0.77
N PRO A 10 0.47 10.58 1.85
CA PRO A 10 -0.88 10.32 2.33
C PRO A 10 -1.95 10.53 1.26
N SER A 11 -2.92 9.63 1.22
CA SER A 11 -3.91 9.57 0.15
C SER A 11 -5.30 10.02 0.61
N MET A 12 -6.28 9.92 -0.28
CA MET A 12 -7.67 10.14 0.03
C MET A 12 -8.18 9.08 1.01
N LEU A 13 -8.95 9.49 2.02
CA LEU A 13 -9.74 8.63 2.89
C LEU A 13 -11.24 8.88 2.65
N PRO A 14 -12.11 7.90 2.95
CA PRO A 14 -13.54 8.13 2.91
C PRO A 14 -13.94 9.29 3.83
N ARG A 15 -14.82 10.15 3.35
CA ARG A 15 -15.21 11.36 4.10
C ARG A 15 -15.77 11.02 5.48
N GLU A 16 -16.60 10.00 5.58
CA GLU A 16 -17.17 9.52 6.84
C GLU A 16 -16.12 9.00 7.82
N VAL A 17 -15.03 8.37 7.34
CA VAL A 17 -13.91 7.93 8.19
C VAL A 17 -13.19 9.15 8.79
N ILE A 18 -12.96 10.19 7.98
CA ILE A 18 -12.36 11.44 8.45
C ILE A 18 -13.26 12.10 9.52
N GLU A 19 -14.56 12.20 9.28
CA GLU A 19 -15.52 12.83 10.18
C GLU A 19 -15.62 12.09 11.51
N LYS A 20 -15.74 10.77 11.48
CA LYS A 20 -15.77 9.94 12.69
C LYS A 20 -14.47 10.06 13.49
N THR A 21 -13.31 9.97 12.79
CA THR A 21 -12.00 10.13 13.46
C THR A 21 -11.87 11.51 14.10
N ALA A 22 -12.27 12.58 13.40
CA ALA A 22 -12.24 13.94 13.93
C ALA A 22 -13.14 14.10 15.16
N GLN A 23 -14.34 13.50 15.15
CA GLN A 23 -15.24 13.52 16.29
C GLN A 23 -14.61 12.88 17.53
N GLN A 24 -13.93 11.75 17.37
CA GLN A 24 -13.25 11.08 18.48
C GLN A 24 -12.01 11.85 18.98
N CYS A 25 -11.37 12.61 18.10
CA CYS A 25 -10.32 13.54 18.53
C CYS A 25 -10.85 14.71 19.36
N LEU A 26 -12.16 15.02 19.30
CA LEU A 26 -12.78 16.03 20.15
C LEU A 26 -13.28 15.44 21.47
N ASP A 27 -13.94 14.28 21.39
CA ASP A 27 -14.50 13.59 22.57
C ASP A 27 -14.58 12.09 22.29
N PHE A 28 -13.67 11.32 22.86
CA PHE A 28 -13.61 9.88 22.65
C PHE A 28 -14.72 9.17 23.42
N ASN A 29 -15.69 8.63 22.68
CA ASN A 29 -16.83 7.86 23.20
C ASN A 29 -17.62 8.57 24.31
N GLY A 30 -17.68 9.91 24.32
CA GLY A 30 -18.39 10.68 25.35
C GLY A 30 -17.68 10.72 26.70
N SER A 31 -16.39 10.41 26.74
CA SER A 31 -15.58 10.36 27.96
C SER A 31 -15.20 11.74 28.51
N GLY A 32 -15.38 12.79 27.71
CA GLY A 32 -14.88 14.14 28.02
C GLY A 32 -13.40 14.32 27.76
N LEU A 33 -12.71 13.30 27.20
CA LEU A 33 -11.31 13.33 26.81
C LEU A 33 -11.16 13.10 25.29
N SER A 34 -10.16 13.74 24.70
CA SER A 34 -9.79 13.50 23.31
C SER A 34 -9.13 12.12 23.14
N LEU A 35 -9.37 11.47 22.00
CA LEU A 35 -8.61 10.28 21.58
C LEU A 35 -7.09 10.53 21.60
N MET A 36 -6.63 11.78 21.40
CA MET A 36 -5.22 12.16 21.45
C MET A 36 -4.64 12.20 22.87
N GLU A 37 -5.49 12.28 23.89
CA GLU A 37 -5.10 12.38 25.31
C GLU A 37 -5.26 11.06 26.05
N ILE A 38 -6.02 10.12 25.49
CA ILE A 38 -6.29 8.82 26.11
C ILE A 38 -5.02 7.97 26.15
N SER A 39 -4.77 7.35 27.29
CA SER A 39 -3.73 6.32 27.40
C SER A 39 -4.06 5.13 26.50
N HIS A 40 -3.08 4.68 25.71
CA HIS A 40 -3.22 3.46 24.93
C HIS A 40 -3.50 2.20 25.79
N ARG A 41 -3.24 2.25 27.11
CA ARG A 41 -3.55 1.20 28.10
C ARG A 41 -4.89 1.40 28.79
N ALA A 42 -5.64 2.43 28.40
CA ALA A 42 -6.99 2.64 28.93
C ALA A 42 -7.91 1.48 28.47
N LYS A 43 -8.84 1.09 29.35
CA LYS A 43 -9.82 0.04 29.05
C LYS A 43 -10.66 0.34 27.81
N ASP A 44 -10.86 1.62 27.52
CA ASP A 44 -11.69 2.07 26.40
C ASP A 44 -10.94 2.02 25.05
N PHE A 45 -9.59 1.99 25.06
CA PHE A 45 -8.80 1.91 23.84
C PHE A 45 -8.48 0.47 23.42
N GLN A 46 -8.37 -0.47 24.35
CA GLN A 46 -8.11 -1.88 24.01
C GLN A 46 -9.12 -2.44 22.98
N PRO A 47 -10.45 -2.18 23.11
CA PRO A 47 -11.42 -2.63 22.12
C PRO A 47 -11.17 -2.10 20.70
N VAL A 48 -10.58 -0.92 20.56
CA VAL A 48 -10.23 -0.34 19.24
C VAL A 48 -9.21 -1.21 18.52
N VAL A 49 -8.18 -1.65 19.23
CA VAL A 49 -7.13 -2.50 18.65
C VAL A 49 -7.68 -3.90 18.40
N ASP A 50 -8.43 -4.46 19.36
CA ASP A 50 -9.00 -5.82 19.25
C ASP A 50 -9.95 -5.91 18.05
N GLU A 51 -10.81 -4.90 17.85
CA GLU A 51 -11.72 -4.87 16.70
C GLU A 51 -10.98 -4.61 15.39
N ALA A 52 -9.95 -3.76 15.37
CA ALA A 52 -9.14 -3.55 14.18
C ALA A 52 -8.42 -4.83 13.74
N VAL A 53 -7.88 -5.60 14.69
CA VAL A 53 -7.30 -6.93 14.44
C VAL A 53 -8.37 -7.90 13.93
N ALA A 54 -9.52 -7.98 14.59
CA ALA A 54 -10.60 -8.88 14.22
C ALA A 54 -11.14 -8.59 12.82
N LEU A 55 -11.39 -7.33 12.48
CA LEU A 55 -11.84 -6.93 11.14
C LEU A 55 -10.77 -7.18 10.07
N THR A 56 -9.50 -6.99 10.39
CA THR A 56 -8.40 -7.32 9.47
C THR A 56 -8.41 -8.82 9.16
N LYS A 57 -8.54 -9.66 10.21
CA LYS A 57 -8.62 -11.12 10.04
C LYS A 57 -9.87 -11.55 9.26
N GLU A 58 -11.00 -10.95 9.56
CA GLU A 58 -12.26 -11.24 8.87
C GLU A 58 -12.20 -10.87 7.38
N LEU A 59 -11.78 -9.65 7.06
CA LEU A 59 -11.77 -9.13 5.68
C LEU A 59 -10.78 -9.86 4.77
N LEU A 60 -9.65 -10.31 5.31
CA LEU A 60 -8.61 -11.03 4.57
C LEU A 60 -8.72 -12.56 4.73
N ASP A 61 -9.75 -13.07 5.44
CA ASP A 61 -9.91 -14.49 5.75
C ASP A 61 -8.61 -15.11 6.30
N ILE A 62 -7.99 -14.42 7.27
CA ILE A 62 -6.69 -14.83 7.81
C ILE A 62 -6.85 -16.11 8.64
N PRO A 63 -6.15 -17.21 8.29
CA PRO A 63 -6.26 -18.45 9.02
C PRO A 63 -5.69 -18.37 10.45
N GLU A 64 -5.97 -19.39 11.29
CA GLU A 64 -5.29 -19.55 12.58
C GLU A 64 -3.78 -19.65 12.41
N GLY A 65 -3.01 -19.27 13.44
CA GLY A 65 -1.55 -19.27 13.41
C GLY A 65 -0.93 -18.03 12.79
N TYR A 66 -1.74 -16.96 12.63
CA TYR A 66 -1.26 -15.66 12.20
C TYR A 66 -1.58 -14.56 13.22
N SER A 67 -0.60 -13.73 13.46
CA SER A 67 -0.73 -12.50 14.24
C SER A 67 -0.87 -11.27 13.35
N VAL A 68 -1.72 -10.35 13.76
CA VAL A 68 -1.87 -9.01 13.14
C VAL A 68 -1.45 -7.98 14.16
N ILE A 69 -0.48 -7.13 13.80
CA ILE A 69 0.06 -6.10 14.70
C ILE A 69 0.09 -4.73 14.01
N PHE A 70 0.02 -3.68 14.82
CA PHE A 70 0.13 -2.29 14.42
C PHE A 70 1.41 -1.69 15.00
N LEU A 71 2.25 -1.15 14.11
CA LEU A 71 3.57 -0.58 14.46
C LEU A 71 3.66 0.88 14.03
N GLY A 72 4.64 1.60 14.54
CA GLY A 72 5.13 2.86 13.98
C GLY A 72 6.27 2.60 12.98
N GLY A 73 6.74 3.66 12.30
CA GLY A 73 7.93 3.59 11.44
C GLY A 73 7.68 3.46 9.93
N GLY A 74 6.46 3.09 9.53
CA GLY A 74 6.07 2.90 8.13
C GLY A 74 6.77 1.70 7.50
N ALA A 75 6.45 1.40 6.24
CA ALA A 75 7.07 0.31 5.48
C ALA A 75 8.61 0.42 5.40
N SER A 76 9.17 1.62 5.57
CA SER A 76 10.62 1.80 5.58
C SER A 76 11.30 1.15 6.78
N LEU A 77 10.62 1.07 7.93
CA LEU A 77 11.14 0.33 9.08
C LEU A 77 11.05 -1.18 8.82
N GLU A 78 10.01 -1.64 8.12
CA GLU A 78 9.85 -3.06 7.77
C GLU A 78 10.96 -3.55 6.84
N PHE A 79 11.54 -2.69 5.98
CA PHE A 79 12.72 -3.05 5.17
C PHE A 79 13.90 -3.49 6.04
N CYS A 80 13.97 -3.03 7.28
CA CYS A 80 14.96 -3.43 8.28
C CYS A 80 14.44 -4.58 9.17
N MET A 81 13.21 -4.50 9.66
CA MET A 81 12.65 -5.50 10.59
C MET A 81 12.48 -6.88 9.94
N ILE A 82 12.05 -6.93 8.68
CA ILE A 82 11.93 -8.20 7.94
C ILE A 82 13.26 -8.97 7.93
N PRO A 83 14.37 -8.43 7.41
CA PRO A 83 15.63 -9.19 7.42
C PRO A 83 16.18 -9.44 8.83
N TYR A 84 15.91 -8.58 9.81
CA TYR A 84 16.29 -8.87 11.20
C TYR A 84 15.64 -10.14 11.71
N ASN A 85 14.34 -10.36 11.40
CA ASN A 85 13.54 -11.45 11.95
C ASN A 85 13.54 -12.72 11.09
N PHE A 86 13.71 -12.60 9.76
CA PHE A 86 13.53 -13.71 8.84
C PHE A 86 14.79 -14.12 8.08
N LEU A 87 15.76 -13.23 7.85
CA LEU A 87 16.98 -13.58 7.11
C LEU A 87 17.96 -14.35 7.97
N ILE A 88 18.24 -15.60 7.64
CA ILE A 88 19.21 -16.46 8.32
C ILE A 88 20.54 -16.45 7.55
N LYS A 89 20.48 -16.74 6.26
CA LYS A 89 21.65 -16.81 5.37
C LYS A 89 21.43 -16.04 4.07
N LYS A 90 20.33 -16.32 3.35
CA LYS A 90 20.08 -15.83 2.01
C LYS A 90 18.63 -15.42 1.82
N ALA A 91 18.40 -14.23 1.30
CA ALA A 91 17.07 -13.76 0.90
C ALA A 91 17.01 -13.56 -0.62
N ALA A 92 15.89 -13.91 -1.21
CA ALA A 92 15.57 -13.67 -2.61
C ALA A 92 14.65 -12.45 -2.75
N TYR A 93 14.85 -11.65 -3.77
CA TYR A 93 14.07 -10.45 -4.04
C TYR A 93 13.67 -10.36 -5.51
N LEU A 94 12.40 -10.06 -5.77
CA LEU A 94 11.91 -9.66 -7.08
C LEU A 94 11.98 -8.14 -7.19
N ASN A 95 12.89 -7.61 -7.99
CA ASN A 95 13.14 -6.17 -8.12
C ASN A 95 12.22 -5.54 -9.19
N THR A 96 11.05 -5.10 -8.77
CA THR A 96 10.03 -4.47 -9.62
C THR A 96 9.94 -2.95 -9.44
N GLY A 97 10.85 -2.35 -8.66
CA GLY A 97 10.80 -0.90 -8.45
C GLY A 97 11.69 -0.39 -7.33
N VAL A 98 11.63 0.92 -7.12
CA VAL A 98 12.43 1.63 -6.09
C VAL A 98 12.21 1.06 -4.68
N TRP A 99 10.99 0.62 -4.34
CA TRP A 99 10.70 0.11 -3.01
C TRP A 99 11.33 -1.26 -2.79
N ALA A 100 11.21 -2.18 -3.75
CA ALA A 100 11.92 -3.46 -3.74
C ALA A 100 13.45 -3.25 -3.65
N LYS A 101 14.00 -2.33 -4.44
CA LYS A 101 15.43 -1.99 -4.40
C LYS A 101 15.86 -1.45 -3.03
N LYS A 102 15.04 -0.65 -2.34
CA LYS A 102 15.33 -0.16 -0.98
C LYS A 102 15.29 -1.29 0.04
N ALA A 103 14.29 -2.17 -0.02
CA ALA A 103 14.22 -3.35 0.83
C ALA A 103 15.43 -4.27 0.66
N MET A 104 15.86 -4.52 -0.58
CA MET A 104 17.08 -5.27 -0.89
C MET A 104 18.33 -4.64 -0.27
N LYS A 105 18.43 -3.30 -0.31
CA LYS A 105 19.58 -2.57 0.25
C LYS A 105 19.72 -2.83 1.74
N GLU A 106 18.60 -2.75 2.48
CA GLU A 106 18.61 -3.00 3.92
C GLU A 106 18.91 -4.48 4.24
N ALA A 107 18.33 -5.42 3.49
CA ALA A 107 18.57 -6.85 3.68
C ALA A 107 20.04 -7.26 3.51
N LYS A 108 20.80 -6.58 2.63
CA LYS A 108 22.25 -6.81 2.43
C LYS A 108 23.10 -6.57 3.69
N LEU A 109 22.56 -5.89 4.68
CA LEU A 109 23.24 -5.68 5.97
C LEU A 109 23.17 -6.92 6.87
N PHE A 110 22.30 -7.89 6.56
CA PHE A 110 21.99 -9.04 7.40
C PHE A 110 22.38 -10.40 6.81
N GLY A 111 22.62 -10.46 5.51
CA GLY A 111 22.99 -11.71 4.84
C GLY A 111 23.12 -11.56 3.33
N GLU A 112 23.25 -12.71 2.65
CA GLU A 112 23.27 -12.76 1.20
C GLU A 112 21.91 -12.35 0.62
N VAL A 113 21.93 -11.54 -0.45
CA VAL A 113 20.71 -11.11 -1.15
C VAL A 113 20.85 -11.43 -2.63
N VAL A 114 19.92 -12.24 -3.14
CA VAL A 114 19.83 -12.61 -4.55
C VAL A 114 18.66 -11.85 -5.20
N GLU A 115 18.95 -11.09 -6.24
CA GLU A 115 17.93 -10.54 -7.14
C GLU A 115 17.54 -11.62 -8.13
N VAL A 116 16.35 -12.22 -7.97
CA VAL A 116 15.91 -13.33 -8.85
C VAL A 116 15.47 -12.86 -10.22
N ALA A 117 14.94 -11.66 -10.30
CA ALA A 117 14.67 -10.97 -11.56
C ALA A 117 14.49 -9.47 -11.33
N SER A 118 14.65 -8.69 -12.39
CA SER A 118 14.48 -7.24 -12.39
C SER A 118 13.92 -6.76 -13.73
N SER A 119 13.13 -5.69 -13.70
CA SER A 119 12.71 -4.94 -14.87
C SER A 119 13.32 -3.53 -14.91
N ALA A 120 14.42 -3.33 -14.18
CA ALA A 120 15.07 -2.01 -14.03
C ALA A 120 15.62 -1.46 -15.36
N ASP A 121 16.11 -2.32 -16.25
CA ASP A 121 16.60 -1.99 -17.59
C ASP A 121 15.51 -1.44 -18.51
N ALA A 122 14.26 -1.81 -18.24
CA ALA A 122 13.06 -1.27 -18.90
C ALA A 122 12.31 -0.25 -18.02
N ASN A 123 12.97 0.45 -17.10
CA ASN A 123 12.36 1.41 -16.19
C ASN A 123 11.15 0.86 -15.42
N TYR A 124 11.16 -0.42 -15.07
CA TYR A 124 10.10 -1.10 -14.31
C TYR A 124 8.70 -1.03 -14.97
N THR A 125 8.65 -1.06 -16.29
CA THR A 125 7.38 -0.99 -17.05
C THR A 125 6.62 -2.31 -17.09
N PHE A 126 7.17 -3.38 -16.54
CA PHE A 126 6.53 -4.71 -16.49
C PHE A 126 6.96 -5.51 -15.26
N ILE A 127 6.21 -6.56 -14.95
CA ILE A 127 6.55 -7.54 -13.92
C ILE A 127 7.30 -8.70 -14.60
N PRO A 128 8.54 -9.02 -14.20
CA PRO A 128 9.26 -10.18 -14.71
C PRO A 128 8.48 -11.48 -14.46
N LYS A 129 8.41 -12.37 -15.45
CA LYS A 129 7.63 -13.63 -15.37
C LYS A 129 8.51 -14.87 -15.33
N ASP A 130 9.67 -14.84 -16.02
CA ASP A 130 10.58 -15.98 -16.14
C ASP A 130 11.70 -15.88 -15.08
N TRP A 131 11.43 -16.39 -13.87
CA TRP A 131 12.40 -16.43 -12.79
C TRP A 131 12.18 -17.64 -11.89
N SER A 132 13.20 -17.99 -11.12
CA SER A 132 13.13 -19.04 -10.10
C SER A 132 13.78 -18.58 -8.81
N VAL A 133 13.29 -19.11 -7.68
CA VAL A 133 13.85 -18.82 -6.38
C VAL A 133 14.84 -19.90 -5.99
N PRO A 134 16.05 -19.59 -5.52
CA PRO A 134 16.96 -20.57 -4.94
C PRO A 134 16.27 -21.33 -3.81
N ALA A 135 16.32 -22.66 -3.85
CA ALA A 135 15.65 -23.51 -2.86
C ALA A 135 16.19 -23.36 -1.43
N ASP A 136 17.39 -22.79 -1.28
CA ASP A 136 18.05 -22.48 -0.02
C ASP A 136 17.82 -21.04 0.45
N ALA A 137 16.92 -20.28 -0.20
CA ALA A 137 16.55 -18.95 0.26
C ALA A 137 15.65 -19.03 1.51
N ASP A 138 15.95 -18.21 2.49
CA ASP A 138 15.16 -18.08 3.72
C ASP A 138 13.77 -17.49 3.43
N TYR A 139 13.68 -16.62 2.41
CA TYR A 139 12.43 -16.08 1.90
C TYR A 139 12.59 -15.45 0.50
N LEU A 140 11.46 -15.32 -0.19
CA LEU A 140 11.29 -14.41 -1.32
C LEU A 140 10.55 -13.15 -0.85
N HIS A 141 11.08 -11.98 -1.17
CA HIS A 141 10.41 -10.71 -0.94
C HIS A 141 9.88 -10.13 -2.25
N ILE A 142 8.62 -9.68 -2.24
CA ILE A 142 7.98 -8.99 -3.35
C ILE A 142 7.36 -7.66 -2.90
N THR A 143 7.20 -6.74 -3.84
CA THR A 143 6.38 -5.55 -3.71
C THR A 143 5.19 -5.70 -4.65
N THR A 144 4.00 -5.94 -4.11
CA THR A 144 2.84 -6.32 -4.91
C THR A 144 2.35 -5.21 -5.81
N ASN A 145 2.43 -3.95 -5.36
CA ASN A 145 2.06 -2.79 -6.17
C ASN A 145 3.12 -1.70 -6.14
N ASN A 146 3.60 -1.32 -7.32
CA ASN A 146 4.66 -0.33 -7.51
C ASN A 146 4.07 1.06 -7.71
N THR A 147 3.89 1.78 -6.62
CA THR A 147 3.28 3.12 -6.54
C THR A 147 3.86 4.15 -7.52
N ILE A 148 5.15 4.00 -7.87
CA ILE A 148 5.91 4.97 -8.70
C ILE A 148 5.77 4.64 -10.18
N TYR A 149 5.79 3.35 -10.54
CA TYR A 149 5.88 2.89 -11.93
C TYR A 149 4.54 2.40 -12.49
N GLY A 150 3.56 2.13 -11.62
CA GLY A 150 2.22 1.73 -12.02
C GLY A 150 2.12 0.26 -12.46
N THR A 151 2.96 -0.62 -11.93
CA THR A 151 2.86 -2.07 -12.12
C THR A 151 2.35 -2.77 -10.87
N GLU A 152 1.60 -3.88 -11.02
CA GLU A 152 0.98 -4.62 -9.91
C GLU A 152 1.02 -6.13 -10.14
N ILE A 153 1.37 -6.89 -9.10
CA ILE A 153 1.29 -8.35 -9.05
C ILE A 153 -0.07 -8.70 -8.44
N ARG A 154 -1.04 -9.07 -9.29
CA ARG A 154 -2.41 -9.34 -8.83
C ARG A 154 -2.68 -10.79 -8.46
N LYS A 155 -1.77 -11.68 -8.74
CA LYS A 155 -1.89 -13.11 -8.39
C LYS A 155 -1.05 -13.41 -7.16
N ASP A 156 -1.63 -14.16 -6.24
CA ASP A 156 -0.86 -14.72 -5.14
C ASP A 156 0.09 -15.78 -5.69
N LEU A 157 1.39 -15.62 -5.45
CA LEU A 157 2.42 -16.46 -6.04
C LEU A 157 2.50 -17.81 -5.35
N ASP A 158 2.75 -18.86 -6.14
CA ASP A 158 3.08 -20.19 -5.63
C ASP A 158 4.60 -20.35 -5.70
N VAL A 159 5.28 -20.31 -4.56
CA VAL A 159 6.73 -20.46 -4.45
C VAL A 159 7.10 -21.51 -3.39
N ASN A 160 8.27 -22.12 -3.56
CA ASN A 160 8.72 -23.19 -2.66
C ASN A 160 9.49 -22.72 -1.42
N VAL A 161 9.51 -21.40 -1.18
CA VAL A 161 10.19 -20.77 -0.05
C VAL A 161 9.21 -19.82 0.65
N PRO A 162 9.46 -19.43 1.92
CA PRO A 162 8.67 -18.41 2.59
C PRO A 162 8.47 -17.16 1.74
N LEU A 163 7.24 -16.65 1.64
CA LEU A 163 6.90 -15.47 0.84
C LEU A 163 6.59 -14.28 1.76
N ILE A 164 7.25 -13.16 1.50
CA ILE A 164 7.07 -11.90 2.23
C ILE A 164 6.66 -10.80 1.24
N ALA A 165 5.62 -10.04 1.56
CA ALA A 165 5.08 -9.03 0.67
C ALA A 165 4.98 -7.64 1.30
N ASP A 166 5.50 -6.63 0.58
CA ASP A 166 5.12 -5.23 0.74
C ASP A 166 3.82 -4.99 -0.03
N MET A 167 2.72 -4.86 0.70
CA MET A 167 1.40 -4.54 0.15
C MET A 167 0.98 -3.09 0.44
N SER A 168 1.90 -2.18 0.73
CA SER A 168 1.58 -0.84 1.20
C SER A 168 0.59 -0.09 0.31
N SER A 169 0.61 -0.30 -1.00
CA SER A 169 -0.22 0.47 -1.92
C SER A 169 -1.41 -0.29 -2.52
N ASP A 170 -1.56 -1.57 -2.22
CA ASP A 170 -2.71 -2.38 -2.61
C ASP A 170 -3.34 -3.17 -1.44
N PHE A 171 -2.89 -2.93 -0.21
CA PHE A 171 -3.46 -3.54 0.99
C PHE A 171 -4.96 -3.25 1.09
N MET A 172 -5.77 -4.28 1.37
CA MET A 172 -7.25 -4.19 1.43
C MET A 172 -7.93 -3.75 0.12
N SER A 173 -7.27 -3.90 -1.04
CA SER A 173 -7.88 -3.55 -2.33
C SER A 173 -8.56 -4.73 -3.04
N ARG A 174 -8.22 -5.95 -2.66
CA ARG A 174 -8.71 -7.21 -3.25
C ARG A 174 -8.62 -8.35 -2.24
N PRO A 175 -9.33 -9.48 -2.45
CA PRO A 175 -9.05 -10.72 -1.75
C PRO A 175 -7.61 -11.19 -1.97
N VAL A 176 -7.00 -11.75 -0.92
CA VAL A 176 -5.64 -12.29 -0.89
C VAL A 176 -5.66 -13.61 -0.13
N ASP A 177 -5.05 -14.64 -0.66
CA ASP A 177 -4.83 -15.90 0.08
C ASP A 177 -3.64 -15.73 1.03
N VAL A 178 -3.93 -15.28 2.26
CA VAL A 178 -2.91 -15.00 3.27
C VAL A 178 -2.10 -16.25 3.63
N SER A 179 -2.65 -17.45 3.44
CA SER A 179 -1.95 -18.70 3.75
C SER A 179 -0.67 -18.93 2.95
N LYS A 180 -0.53 -18.23 1.81
CA LYS A 180 0.66 -18.25 0.94
C LYS A 180 1.80 -17.35 1.43
N TYR A 181 1.55 -16.51 2.42
CA TYR A 181 2.53 -15.53 2.90
C TYR A 181 2.97 -15.86 4.32
N ASP A 182 4.27 -15.75 4.57
CA ASP A 182 4.82 -15.86 5.93
C ASP A 182 4.85 -14.48 6.63
N ALA A 183 4.89 -13.39 5.84
CA ALA A 183 4.66 -12.04 6.33
C ALA A 183 4.06 -11.13 5.25
N ILE A 184 3.14 -10.27 5.64
CA ILE A 184 2.63 -9.15 4.84
C ILE A 184 2.79 -7.90 5.66
N TYR A 185 3.27 -6.80 5.06
CA TYR A 185 3.28 -5.51 5.71
C TYR A 185 2.75 -4.41 4.81
N ALA A 186 2.20 -3.37 5.41
CA ALA A 186 1.67 -2.23 4.69
C ALA A 186 1.78 -0.92 5.50
N GLY A 187 2.41 0.09 4.91
CA GLY A 187 2.31 1.45 5.40
C GLY A 187 0.89 1.98 5.17
N ALA A 188 0.18 2.32 6.25
CA ALA A 188 -1.25 2.56 6.20
C ALA A 188 -1.69 3.82 5.43
N GLN A 189 -0.80 4.81 5.24
CA GLN A 189 -1.11 6.11 4.66
C GLN A 189 -1.55 6.10 3.19
N LYS A 190 -1.60 4.94 2.56
CA LYS A 190 -2.03 4.77 1.16
C LYS A 190 -3.47 4.32 1.08
N ASN A 191 -3.79 3.14 1.58
CA ASN A 191 -5.13 2.55 1.39
C ASN A 191 -5.87 2.20 2.69
N LEU A 192 -5.24 2.28 3.85
CA LEU A 192 -5.83 1.83 5.12
C LEU A 192 -6.14 2.97 6.10
N SER A 193 -5.24 3.95 6.26
CA SER A 193 -5.36 4.97 7.30
C SER A 193 -4.61 6.25 6.93
N MET A 194 -4.52 7.18 7.88
CA MET A 194 -3.60 8.30 7.83
C MET A 194 -2.15 7.84 8.06
N ALA A 195 -1.18 8.74 7.85
CA ALA A 195 0.23 8.47 8.14
C ALA A 195 0.45 8.21 9.65
N GLY A 196 1.40 7.32 9.98
CA GLY A 196 1.86 7.07 11.35
C GLY A 196 1.73 5.62 11.81
N VAL A 197 0.95 4.79 11.15
CA VAL A 197 0.79 3.36 11.46
C VAL A 197 1.22 2.49 10.29
N THR A 198 1.79 1.35 10.63
CA THR A 198 2.09 0.22 9.73
C THR A 198 1.34 -0.98 10.25
N ILE A 199 0.66 -1.72 9.38
CA ILE A 199 0.08 -3.02 9.72
C ILE A 199 1.02 -4.13 9.26
N VAL A 200 1.20 -5.15 10.10
CA VAL A 200 1.99 -6.33 9.76
C VAL A 200 1.19 -7.58 10.12
N ILE A 201 1.12 -8.51 9.19
CA ILE A 201 0.53 -9.84 9.35
C ILE A 201 1.67 -10.84 9.31
N LEU A 202 1.76 -11.71 10.31
CA LEU A 202 2.92 -12.59 10.53
C LEU A 202 2.44 -14.01 10.79
N LYS A 203 3.06 -14.97 10.14
CA LYS A 203 2.87 -16.40 10.46
C LYS A 203 3.63 -16.73 11.72
N ASP A 204 2.93 -17.08 12.80
CA ASP A 204 3.47 -17.21 14.17
C ASP A 204 4.62 -18.22 14.26
N GLU A 205 4.51 -19.35 13.58
CA GLU A 205 5.53 -20.40 13.57
C GLU A 205 6.88 -19.97 12.99
N LYS A 206 6.91 -18.87 12.25
CA LYS A 206 8.13 -18.33 11.61
C LYS A 206 8.89 -17.34 12.50
N LEU A 207 8.29 -16.89 13.59
CA LEU A 207 8.89 -15.92 14.49
C LEU A 207 10.00 -16.54 15.35
N GLY A 208 11.03 -15.76 15.65
CA GLY A 208 12.14 -16.16 16.52
C GLY A 208 13.07 -17.22 15.94
N LYS A 209 13.12 -17.38 14.61
CA LYS A 209 14.01 -18.35 13.94
C LYS A 209 15.38 -17.77 13.57
N ALA A 210 15.52 -16.45 13.48
CA ALA A 210 16.80 -15.82 13.17
C ALA A 210 17.83 -16.08 14.27
N PRO A 211 19.05 -16.53 13.93
CA PRO A 211 20.08 -16.92 14.91
C PRO A 211 20.89 -15.71 15.43
N ARG A 212 20.21 -14.60 15.70
CA ARG A 212 20.82 -13.35 16.15
C ARG A 212 20.02 -12.74 17.28
N GLU A 213 20.70 -11.94 18.09
CA GLU A 213 20.01 -11.05 19.02
C GLU A 213 19.34 -9.92 18.23
N ILE A 214 18.05 -9.71 18.50
CA ILE A 214 17.27 -8.65 17.88
C ILE A 214 16.97 -7.61 18.97
N PRO A 215 17.22 -6.31 18.71
CA PRO A 215 16.81 -5.27 19.65
C PRO A 215 15.32 -5.36 19.93
N THR A 216 14.91 -5.23 21.18
CA THR A 216 13.54 -5.48 21.66
C THR A 216 12.46 -4.84 20.78
N MET A 217 12.67 -3.59 20.36
CA MET A 217 11.71 -2.87 19.51
C MET A 217 11.68 -3.34 18.05
N LEU A 218 12.66 -4.11 17.60
CA LEU A 218 12.74 -4.65 16.24
C LEU A 218 12.38 -6.13 16.17
N ASP A 219 12.13 -6.78 17.31
CA ASP A 219 11.68 -8.17 17.40
C ASP A 219 10.14 -8.22 17.30
N TYR A 220 9.62 -8.83 16.27
CA TYR A 220 8.18 -8.99 16.09
C TYR A 220 7.49 -9.70 17.25
N ARG A 221 8.17 -10.66 17.91
CA ARG A 221 7.63 -11.37 19.09
C ARG A 221 7.24 -10.40 20.20
N THR A 222 8.05 -9.37 20.43
CA THR A 222 7.76 -8.33 21.43
C THR A 222 6.40 -7.68 21.20
N HIS A 223 6.09 -7.39 19.96
CA HIS A 223 4.85 -6.72 19.57
C HIS A 223 3.66 -7.69 19.53
N VAL A 224 3.88 -8.92 19.07
CA VAL A 224 2.87 -9.99 19.08
C VAL A 224 2.44 -10.30 20.51
N ASP A 225 3.41 -10.58 21.41
CA ASP A 225 3.15 -10.91 22.82
C ASP A 225 2.41 -9.82 23.58
N LYS A 226 2.49 -8.57 23.13
CA LYS A 226 1.85 -7.40 23.75
C LYS A 226 0.70 -6.82 22.93
N GLY A 227 0.23 -7.52 21.88
CA GLY A 227 -0.88 -7.07 21.04
C GLY A 227 -0.70 -5.64 20.54
N SER A 228 0.50 -5.32 20.02
CA SER A 228 0.90 -3.98 19.56
C SER A 228 1.09 -2.93 20.67
N MET A 229 0.94 -3.28 21.94
CA MET A 229 0.92 -2.36 23.08
C MET A 229 2.20 -2.39 23.95
N PHE A 230 3.30 -2.89 23.40
CA PHE A 230 4.58 -2.92 24.12
C PHE A 230 5.04 -1.49 24.49
N ASN A 231 5.04 -0.59 23.55
CA ASN A 231 5.23 0.85 23.72
C ASN A 231 3.96 1.61 23.32
N THR A 232 3.93 2.91 23.47
CA THR A 232 2.81 3.74 23.03
C THR A 232 2.64 3.68 21.51
N PRO A 233 1.57 3.07 21.00
CA PRO A 233 1.32 2.98 19.56
C PRO A 233 0.73 4.29 19.01
N PRO A 234 0.65 4.46 17.69
CA PRO A 234 0.01 5.62 17.08
C PRO A 234 -1.53 5.52 17.20
N VAL A 235 -2.08 5.97 18.32
CA VAL A 235 -3.48 5.78 18.74
C VAL A 235 -4.49 6.29 17.70
N VAL A 236 -4.38 7.54 17.26
CA VAL A 236 -5.30 8.13 16.27
C VAL A 236 -5.22 7.44 14.91
N PRO A 237 -4.03 7.15 14.35
CA PRO A 237 -3.92 6.34 13.13
C PRO A 237 -4.52 4.94 13.23
N ILE A 238 -4.42 4.27 14.37
CA ILE A 238 -5.05 2.95 14.59
C ILE A 238 -6.57 3.09 14.61
N TYR A 239 -7.11 4.10 15.28
CA TYR A 239 -8.55 4.37 15.26
C TYR A 239 -9.06 4.67 13.84
N CYS A 240 -8.32 5.50 13.10
CA CYS A 240 -8.65 5.80 11.70
C CYS A 240 -8.62 4.51 10.83
N ALA A 241 -7.66 3.61 11.08
CA ALA A 241 -7.61 2.31 10.41
C ALA A 241 -8.86 1.46 10.74
N LEU A 242 -9.28 1.40 12.01
CA LEU A 242 -10.50 0.72 12.43
C LEU A 242 -11.73 1.26 11.68
N GLU A 243 -11.91 2.58 11.64
CA GLU A 243 -13.06 3.15 10.92
C GLU A 243 -13.03 2.86 9.42
N ASN A 244 -11.85 2.82 8.83
CA ASN A 244 -11.72 2.45 7.42
C ASN A 244 -12.00 0.96 7.17
N LEU A 245 -11.58 0.07 8.06
CA LEU A 245 -11.94 -1.36 8.00
C LEU A 245 -13.46 -1.58 8.12
N ARG A 246 -14.10 -0.86 9.04
CA ARG A 246 -15.57 -0.84 9.17
C ARG A 246 -16.23 -0.35 7.88
N TRP A 247 -15.67 0.70 7.27
CA TRP A 247 -16.15 1.24 6.01
C TRP A 247 -16.00 0.22 4.88
N ILE A 248 -14.85 -0.42 4.72
CA ILE A 248 -14.62 -1.47 3.70
C ILE A 248 -15.64 -2.60 3.87
N LYS A 249 -15.86 -3.07 5.09
CA LYS A 249 -16.87 -4.10 5.38
C LYS A 249 -18.28 -3.66 4.98
N ALA A 250 -18.66 -2.43 5.31
CA ALA A 250 -19.96 -1.86 4.98
C ALA A 250 -20.17 -1.67 3.46
N GLN A 251 -19.08 -1.48 2.69
CA GLN A 251 -19.14 -1.41 1.22
C GLN A 251 -19.26 -2.79 0.53
N GLY A 252 -19.25 -3.88 1.29
CA GLY A 252 -19.34 -5.24 0.75
C GLY A 252 -18.00 -5.99 0.71
N GLY A 253 -17.01 -5.55 1.48
CA GLY A 253 -15.73 -6.25 1.65
C GLY A 253 -14.77 -6.10 0.47
N LEU A 254 -13.81 -7.00 0.39
CA LEU A 254 -12.71 -6.90 -0.57
C LEU A 254 -13.12 -7.19 -2.00
N GLU A 255 -14.12 -8.02 -2.24
CA GLU A 255 -14.70 -8.26 -3.58
C GLU A 255 -15.31 -6.98 -4.16
N ALA A 256 -15.99 -6.20 -3.31
CA ALA A 256 -16.54 -4.92 -3.74
C ALA A 256 -15.42 -3.90 -4.03
N MET A 257 -14.36 -3.88 -3.21
CA MET A 257 -13.19 -3.01 -3.43
C MET A 257 -12.48 -3.36 -4.75
N ASP A 258 -12.27 -4.64 -5.03
CA ASP A 258 -11.64 -5.12 -6.28
C ASP A 258 -12.49 -4.74 -7.51
N LYS A 259 -13.81 -4.92 -7.43
CA LYS A 259 -14.74 -4.51 -8.51
C LYS A 259 -14.64 -3.01 -8.76
N LEU A 260 -14.66 -2.19 -7.71
CA LEU A 260 -14.53 -0.73 -7.83
C LEU A 260 -13.15 -0.31 -8.35
N ALA A 261 -12.07 -1.01 -7.95
CA ALA A 261 -10.74 -0.76 -8.47
C ALA A 261 -10.66 -0.99 -9.97
N LYS A 262 -11.22 -2.11 -10.46
CA LYS A 262 -11.33 -2.41 -11.89
C LYS A 262 -12.09 -1.33 -12.66
N GLN A 263 -13.25 -0.89 -12.14
CA GLN A 263 -14.04 0.17 -12.77
C GLN A 263 -13.29 1.50 -12.86
N ARG A 264 -12.60 1.91 -11.77
CA ARG A 264 -11.79 3.13 -11.78
C ARG A 264 -10.66 3.07 -12.79
N ALA A 265 -9.97 1.93 -12.83
CA ALA A 265 -8.86 1.70 -13.76
C ALA A 265 -9.35 1.69 -15.22
N GLU A 266 -10.47 1.02 -15.52
CA GLU A 266 -11.07 0.99 -16.85
C GLU A 266 -11.44 2.40 -17.34
N ILE A 267 -12.06 3.24 -16.50
CA ILE A 267 -12.40 4.62 -16.82
C ILE A 267 -11.16 5.43 -17.20
N VAL A 268 -10.11 5.37 -16.40
CA VAL A 268 -8.94 6.24 -16.59
C VAL A 268 -8.00 5.68 -17.67
N TYR A 269 -7.70 4.38 -17.66
CA TYR A 269 -6.89 3.77 -18.73
C TYR A 269 -7.58 3.80 -20.07
N GLY A 270 -8.91 3.62 -20.11
CA GLY A 270 -9.68 3.78 -21.37
C GLY A 270 -9.51 5.14 -22.01
N GLU A 271 -9.37 6.20 -21.20
CA GLU A 271 -9.06 7.53 -21.72
C GLU A 271 -7.58 7.68 -22.08
N ILE A 272 -6.65 7.17 -21.28
CA ILE A 272 -5.21 7.21 -21.58
C ILE A 272 -4.93 6.54 -22.93
N ASP A 273 -5.53 5.37 -23.16
CA ASP A 273 -5.29 4.58 -24.37
C ASP A 273 -5.99 5.15 -25.61
N ARG A 274 -7.10 5.89 -25.42
CA ARG A 274 -7.82 6.56 -26.50
C ARG A 274 -7.17 7.88 -26.92
N ASN A 275 -6.63 8.61 -25.94
CA ASN A 275 -6.21 10.00 -26.12
C ASN A 275 -4.83 10.09 -26.76
N LYS A 276 -4.68 10.88 -27.84
CA LYS A 276 -3.41 11.01 -28.58
C LYS A 276 -2.26 11.62 -27.77
N PHE A 277 -2.57 12.38 -26.71
CA PHE A 277 -1.56 13.07 -25.89
C PHE A 277 -0.92 12.18 -24.82
N PHE A 278 -1.56 11.06 -24.44
CA PHE A 278 -1.13 10.28 -23.28
C PHE A 278 -0.74 8.86 -23.64
N VAL A 279 0.23 8.32 -22.88
CA VAL A 279 0.69 6.94 -23.02
C VAL A 279 0.83 6.34 -21.61
N GLY A 280 0.24 5.18 -21.37
CA GLY A 280 0.46 4.41 -20.13
C GLY A 280 1.91 3.92 -20.03
N THR A 281 2.53 4.05 -18.86
CA THR A 281 3.93 3.68 -18.68
C THR A 281 4.15 2.17 -18.52
N ALA A 282 3.19 1.46 -17.94
CA ALA A 282 3.26 0.02 -17.71
C ALA A 282 2.66 -0.77 -18.87
N LYS A 283 3.19 -1.97 -19.13
CA LYS A 283 2.55 -2.93 -20.04
C LYS A 283 1.15 -3.24 -19.55
N GLU A 284 0.21 -3.38 -20.46
CA GLU A 284 -1.22 -3.50 -20.17
C GLU A 284 -1.53 -4.60 -19.15
N GLU A 285 -0.96 -5.79 -19.34
CA GLU A 285 -1.16 -6.95 -18.47
C GLU A 285 -0.61 -6.78 -17.04
N ASP A 286 0.29 -5.82 -16.82
CA ASP A 286 0.94 -5.56 -15.55
C ASP A 286 0.53 -4.22 -14.92
N ARG A 287 -0.44 -3.50 -15.52
CA ARG A 287 -0.94 -2.21 -15.05
C ARG A 287 -1.54 -2.29 -13.65
N SER A 288 -1.13 -1.38 -12.79
CA SER A 288 -1.72 -1.19 -11.46
C SER A 288 -3.15 -0.69 -11.54
N LEU A 289 -4.03 -1.24 -10.70
CA LEU A 289 -5.38 -0.71 -10.50
C LEU A 289 -5.42 0.39 -9.40
N MET A 290 -4.31 0.56 -8.67
CA MET A 290 -4.18 1.54 -7.59
C MET A 290 -3.47 2.82 -8.03
N ASN A 291 -2.40 2.70 -8.83
CA ASN A 291 -1.58 3.82 -9.25
C ASN A 291 -1.46 3.83 -10.77
N LEU A 292 -2.32 4.59 -11.40
CA LEU A 292 -2.41 4.68 -12.85
C LEU A 292 -1.39 5.69 -13.34
N CYS A 293 -0.25 5.19 -13.84
CA CYS A 293 0.88 6.00 -14.28
C CYS A 293 0.86 6.18 -15.80
N PHE A 294 1.07 7.41 -16.26
CA PHE A 294 1.10 7.76 -17.67
C PHE A 294 2.01 8.97 -17.93
N VAL A 295 2.38 9.18 -19.17
CA VAL A 295 3.23 10.28 -19.63
C VAL A 295 2.58 10.97 -20.83
N MET A 296 3.09 12.14 -21.20
CA MET A 296 2.78 12.69 -22.53
C MET A 296 3.42 11.81 -23.60
N ALA A 297 2.72 11.59 -24.71
CA ALA A 297 3.33 10.99 -25.89
C ALA A 297 4.50 11.87 -26.37
N ASP A 298 5.54 11.25 -26.92
CA ASP A 298 6.80 11.93 -27.27
C ASP A 298 6.60 13.16 -28.17
N GLU A 299 5.64 13.11 -29.07
CA GLU A 299 5.26 14.21 -29.97
C GLU A 299 4.69 15.43 -29.27
N TYR A 300 4.21 15.28 -28.02
CA TYR A 300 3.54 16.31 -27.23
C TYR A 300 4.23 16.58 -25.88
N LYS A 301 5.45 16.12 -25.72
CA LYS A 301 6.17 16.17 -24.45
C LYS A 301 6.33 17.57 -23.87
N GLU A 302 6.43 18.58 -24.72
CA GLU A 302 6.49 19.99 -24.32
C GLU A 302 5.21 20.48 -23.61
N LEU A 303 4.07 19.80 -23.82
CA LEU A 303 2.79 20.13 -23.18
C LEU A 303 2.62 19.55 -21.77
N GLU A 304 3.61 18.79 -21.24
CA GLU A 304 3.51 18.16 -19.91
C GLU A 304 3.18 19.17 -18.81
N LYS A 305 3.88 20.31 -18.82
CA LYS A 305 3.65 21.40 -17.86
C LYS A 305 2.26 22.02 -18.03
N ASP A 306 1.86 22.28 -19.27
CA ASP A 306 0.57 22.92 -19.58
C ASP A 306 -0.59 22.03 -19.14
N PHE A 307 -0.51 20.72 -19.35
CA PHE A 307 -1.51 19.79 -18.82
C PHE A 307 -1.55 19.78 -17.28
N LEU A 308 -0.39 19.79 -16.59
CA LEU A 308 -0.37 19.87 -15.14
C LEU A 308 -1.04 21.14 -14.60
N ASP A 309 -0.72 22.30 -15.18
CA ASP A 309 -1.31 23.57 -14.78
C ASP A 309 -2.82 23.60 -15.07
N PHE A 310 -3.22 23.05 -16.23
CA PHE A 310 -4.63 22.89 -16.59
C PHE A 310 -5.37 21.96 -15.61
N ALA A 311 -4.82 20.80 -15.30
CA ALA A 311 -5.41 19.86 -14.34
C ALA A 311 -5.60 20.47 -12.95
N VAL A 312 -4.60 21.24 -12.47
CA VAL A 312 -4.70 22.00 -11.21
C VAL A 312 -5.84 23.03 -11.30
N SER A 313 -5.97 23.75 -12.43
CA SER A 313 -7.05 24.71 -12.66
C SER A 313 -8.43 24.09 -12.64
N LYS A 314 -8.54 22.79 -12.96
CA LYS A 314 -9.78 21.98 -12.89
C LYS A 314 -10.00 21.32 -11.53
N GLY A 315 -9.13 21.56 -10.55
CA GLY A 315 -9.24 21.03 -9.19
C GLY A 315 -8.61 19.65 -8.98
N MET A 316 -7.85 19.12 -9.94
CA MET A 316 -7.10 17.88 -9.77
C MET A 316 -5.90 18.11 -8.85
N VAL A 317 -5.76 17.34 -7.81
CA VAL A 317 -4.69 17.41 -6.82
C VAL A 317 -3.88 16.12 -6.83
N GLY A 318 -2.55 16.23 -6.88
CA GLY A 318 -1.66 15.08 -6.77
C GLY A 318 -1.49 14.26 -8.05
N VAL A 319 -1.89 14.79 -9.21
CA VAL A 319 -1.76 14.09 -10.52
C VAL A 319 -0.33 14.08 -11.04
N LYS A 320 0.56 14.97 -10.58
CA LYS A 320 1.97 14.97 -10.98
C LYS A 320 2.64 13.65 -10.62
N GLY A 321 3.35 13.06 -11.58
CA GLY A 321 4.12 11.84 -11.39
C GLY A 321 5.27 11.99 -10.38
N HIS A 322 5.87 10.87 -10.01
CA HIS A 322 7.00 10.91 -9.10
C HIS A 322 8.23 11.54 -9.75
N ARG A 323 9.00 12.32 -8.99
CA ARG A 323 10.18 13.08 -9.50
C ARG A 323 11.23 12.22 -10.23
N SER A 324 11.28 10.92 -9.95
CA SER A 324 12.23 10.00 -10.60
C SER A 324 11.76 9.46 -11.95
N VAL A 325 10.46 9.62 -12.28
CA VAL A 325 9.86 9.11 -13.51
C VAL A 325 9.33 10.25 -14.38
N GLY A 326 8.84 11.33 -13.76
CA GLY A 326 8.14 12.41 -14.45
C GLY A 326 6.69 12.03 -14.76
N GLY A 327 6.12 12.70 -15.73
CA GLY A 327 4.76 12.47 -16.20
C GLY A 327 3.68 12.63 -15.13
N PHE A 328 2.70 11.73 -15.14
CA PHE A 328 1.49 11.81 -14.33
C PHE A 328 1.21 10.51 -13.60
N ARG A 329 0.47 10.62 -12.50
CA ARG A 329 -0.02 9.47 -11.75
C ARG A 329 -1.35 9.79 -11.10
N ALA A 330 -2.38 9.06 -11.46
CA ALA A 330 -3.66 9.08 -10.76
C ALA A 330 -3.68 7.93 -9.73
N SER A 331 -3.60 8.26 -8.44
CA SER A 331 -3.71 7.25 -7.37
C SER A 331 -5.18 7.04 -7.04
N CYS A 332 -5.71 5.86 -7.41
CA CYS A 332 -7.11 5.49 -7.33
C CYS A 332 -7.34 4.42 -6.27
N TYR A 333 -6.91 4.68 -5.03
CA TYR A 333 -7.13 3.79 -3.88
C TYR A 333 -8.62 3.60 -3.55
N ASN A 334 -8.94 2.76 -2.58
CA ASN A 334 -10.31 2.37 -2.25
C ASN A 334 -11.27 3.55 -2.08
N ALA A 335 -10.83 4.63 -1.44
CA ALA A 335 -11.63 5.82 -1.20
C ALA A 335 -11.84 6.70 -2.46
N GLN A 336 -11.11 6.47 -3.56
CA GLN A 336 -11.30 7.25 -4.77
C GLN A 336 -12.66 6.95 -5.40
N THR A 337 -13.34 8.03 -5.80
CA THR A 337 -14.69 7.93 -6.34
C THR A 337 -14.70 7.77 -7.86
N ILE A 338 -15.73 7.11 -8.39
CA ILE A 338 -15.99 7.05 -9.84
C ILE A 338 -16.17 8.47 -10.41
N GLU A 339 -16.81 9.38 -9.64
CA GLU A 339 -16.92 10.79 -10.02
C GLU A 339 -15.55 11.45 -10.20
N GLY A 340 -14.61 11.20 -9.28
CA GLY A 340 -13.24 11.73 -9.38
C GLY A 340 -12.51 11.23 -10.62
N CYS A 341 -12.63 9.95 -10.94
CA CYS A 341 -12.06 9.36 -12.16
C CYS A 341 -12.69 9.97 -13.42
N ASN A 342 -14.01 10.12 -13.47
CA ASN A 342 -14.70 10.77 -14.57
C ASN A 342 -14.31 12.26 -14.71
N ALA A 343 -14.09 12.96 -13.62
CA ALA A 343 -13.62 14.36 -13.64
C ALA A 343 -12.21 14.47 -14.24
N LEU A 344 -11.32 13.53 -13.92
CA LEU A 344 -9.99 13.47 -14.53
C LEU A 344 -10.08 13.19 -16.04
N VAL A 345 -10.91 12.23 -16.45
CA VAL A 345 -11.15 11.91 -17.87
C VAL A 345 -11.72 13.12 -18.61
N ALA A 346 -12.69 13.83 -18.02
CA ALA A 346 -13.24 15.05 -18.62
C ALA A 346 -12.16 16.14 -18.78
N CYS A 347 -11.28 16.28 -17.79
CA CYS A 347 -10.14 17.20 -17.86
C CYS A 347 -9.18 16.83 -19.01
N MET A 348 -8.86 15.53 -19.19
CA MET A 348 -7.99 15.06 -20.28
C MET A 348 -8.62 15.32 -21.66
N LYS A 349 -9.92 15.03 -21.84
CA LYS A 349 -10.66 15.31 -23.08
C LYS A 349 -10.75 16.79 -23.40
N GLU A 350 -11.01 17.63 -22.40
CA GLU A 350 -11.07 19.09 -22.59
C GLU A 350 -9.68 19.63 -22.95
N PHE A 351 -8.61 19.12 -22.37
CA PHE A 351 -7.24 19.48 -22.75
C PHE A 351 -6.96 19.11 -24.20
N GLU A 352 -7.34 17.89 -24.62
CA GLU A 352 -7.21 17.42 -26.01
C GLU A 352 -7.97 18.31 -26.99
N SER A 353 -9.17 18.78 -26.64
CA SER A 353 -9.98 19.63 -27.54
C SER A 353 -9.44 21.05 -27.68
N ASN A 354 -8.61 21.49 -26.74
CA ASN A 354 -8.02 22.83 -26.73
C ASN A 354 -6.66 22.91 -27.46
N HIS A 355 -6.09 21.76 -27.83
CA HIS A 355 -4.78 21.61 -28.48
C HIS A 355 -4.87 20.72 -29.72
#